data_fb4e05b3aa72bcfa3fc96729136420d2
#
_entry.id   fb4e05b3aa72bcfa3fc96729136420d2
#
_cell.length_a   1.000
_cell.length_b   1.000
_cell.length_c   1.000
_cell.angle_alpha   90.00
_cell.angle_beta   90.00
_cell.angle_gamma   90.00
#
_symmetry.space_group_name_H-M   'P 1'
#
loop_
_entity.id
_entity.type
_entity.pdbx_description
1 polymer ?
#
loop_
_entity_poly.entity_id
_entity_poly.type
_entity_poly.pdbx_seq_one_letter_code
_entity_poly.pdbx_strand_id
1 'polypeptide(L)'
;LYDECPQAILPKQSAVRILRYHTDEKEGSRQTLEDGFPLSIEGDAYTLIRETVSKVREIVESTNVVSQAGIEAKKYPIVTLHEIITNAILHRDYSILRDIQVRIFTNRIEIESPGLLPGHITLDNILYEQFSRNPKLVRLISKFPSPPNKDVGEGLNTAFAAMLEMQLQKPQLHLQ
;
A
#
# COMPACT_ATOMS: atom_id res chain seq x y z
N LEU A 1 11.71 -13.19 5.28
CA LEU A 1 10.41 -12.53 5.54
C LEU A 1 10.05 -12.54 7.04
N TYR A 2 10.71 -13.39 7.83
CA TYR A 2 10.53 -13.52 9.28
C TYR A 2 11.74 -13.07 10.09
N ASP A 3 12.82 -12.71 9.38
CA ASP A 3 14.03 -12.17 9.95
C ASP A 3 13.86 -10.66 10.16
N GLU A 4 14.61 -10.10 11.09
CA GLU A 4 14.62 -8.63 11.32
C GLU A 4 15.14 -7.88 10.09
N CYS A 5 16.00 -8.51 9.30
CA CYS A 5 16.54 -7.93 8.07
C CYS A 5 16.49 -8.93 6.91
N PRO A 6 15.28 -9.32 6.41
CA PRO A 6 15.14 -10.32 5.36
C PRO A 6 15.84 -9.90 4.05
N GLN A 7 16.02 -8.59 3.84
CA GLN A 7 16.70 -8.03 2.67
C GLN A 7 18.19 -8.36 2.63
N ALA A 8 18.81 -8.72 3.76
CA ALA A 8 20.21 -9.18 3.81
C ALA A 8 20.37 -10.59 3.26
N ILE A 9 19.34 -11.43 3.35
CA ILE A 9 19.34 -12.83 2.92
C ILE A 9 18.69 -13.01 1.56
N LEU A 10 17.55 -12.36 1.34
CA LEU A 10 16.88 -12.33 0.04
C LEU A 10 17.60 -11.27 -0.82
N PRO A 11 18.09 -11.65 -2.00
CA PRO A 11 18.79 -10.68 -2.83
C PRO A 11 17.86 -9.51 -3.15
N LYS A 12 18.17 -8.40 -2.51
CA LYS A 12 17.72 -7.02 -2.77
C LYS A 12 16.38 -6.94 -3.51
N GLN A 13 15.31 -6.60 -2.87
CA GLN A 13 14.05 -6.19 -3.52
C GLN A 13 12.79 -6.80 -2.88
N SER A 14 12.77 -6.88 -1.55
CA SER A 14 11.55 -7.14 -0.78
C SER A 14 11.17 -5.92 0.09
N ALA A 15 11.70 -4.75 -0.25
CA ALA A 15 11.41 -3.48 0.40
C ALA A 15 10.13 -2.83 -0.15
N VAL A 16 9.70 -1.77 0.50
CA VAL A 16 8.71 -0.84 -0.03
C VAL A 16 9.40 0.48 -0.35
N ARG A 17 9.27 0.95 -1.59
CA ARG A 17 9.79 2.25 -2.03
C ARG A 17 8.67 3.26 -2.11
N ILE A 18 8.84 4.37 -1.40
CA ILE A 18 7.89 5.49 -1.43
C ILE A 18 8.47 6.59 -2.29
N LEU A 19 7.70 7.08 -3.27
CA LEU A 19 8.03 8.18 -4.16
C LEU A 19 6.98 9.27 -4.01
N ARG A 20 7.42 10.51 -3.87
CA ARG A 20 6.54 11.68 -3.81
C ARG A 20 6.76 12.54 -5.04
N TYR A 21 5.69 12.84 -5.76
CA TYR A 21 5.73 13.65 -6.98
C TYR A 21 4.86 14.90 -6.84
N HIS A 22 5.41 16.04 -7.24
CA HIS A 22 4.72 17.32 -7.34
C HIS A 22 4.06 17.48 -8.71
N THR A 23 3.20 16.52 -9.07
CA THR A 23 2.44 16.55 -10.32
C THR A 23 1.14 15.74 -10.16
N ASP A 24 0.16 16.02 -11.02
CA ASP A 24 -1.07 15.25 -11.22
C ASP A 24 -1.08 14.48 -12.54
N GLU A 25 -0.01 14.59 -13.32
CA GLU A 25 0.16 13.85 -14.57
C GLU A 25 0.12 12.34 -14.33
N LYS A 26 -0.14 11.59 -15.42
CA LYS A 26 -0.25 10.13 -15.38
C LYS A 26 1.02 9.47 -14.84
N GLU A 27 2.18 10.00 -15.19
CA GLU A 27 3.49 9.49 -14.77
C GLU A 27 4.29 10.56 -14.06
N GLY A 28 4.98 10.17 -13.01
CA GLY A 28 5.97 11.02 -12.34
C GLY A 28 7.30 10.97 -13.08
N SER A 29 7.97 12.10 -13.15
CA SER A 29 9.32 12.22 -13.73
C SER A 29 10.35 12.55 -12.65
N ARG A 30 11.64 12.46 -12.99
CA ARG A 30 12.73 12.89 -12.10
C ARG A 30 12.62 14.37 -11.73
N GLN A 31 12.09 15.20 -12.63
CA GLN A 31 11.94 16.64 -12.40
C GLN A 31 10.79 16.97 -11.43
N THR A 32 9.80 16.09 -11.34
CA THR A 32 8.65 16.25 -10.44
C THR A 32 8.80 15.46 -9.14
N LEU A 33 9.87 14.67 -9.00
CA LEU A 33 10.18 13.94 -7.77
C LEU A 33 10.65 14.93 -6.69
N GLU A 34 10.04 14.85 -5.52
CA GLU A 34 10.41 15.68 -4.36
C GLU A 34 11.80 15.30 -3.84
N ASP A 35 12.56 16.29 -3.39
CA ASP A 35 13.88 16.09 -2.79
C ASP A 35 13.78 15.18 -1.55
N GLY A 36 14.77 14.31 -1.39
CA GLY A 36 14.78 13.29 -0.34
C GLY A 36 14.06 11.98 -0.69
N PHE A 37 13.43 11.90 -1.88
CA PHE A 37 12.82 10.65 -2.37
C PHE A 37 13.67 10.01 -3.48
N PRO A 38 13.56 8.67 -3.68
CA PRO A 38 12.68 7.72 -3.00
C PRO A 38 13.15 7.35 -1.58
N LEU A 39 12.19 7.12 -0.68
CA LEU A 39 12.43 6.50 0.62
C LEU A 39 12.29 4.99 0.48
N SER A 40 13.17 4.23 1.15
CA SER A 40 13.06 2.77 1.24
C SER A 40 12.73 2.35 2.66
N ILE A 41 11.71 1.50 2.81
CA ILE A 41 11.35 0.86 4.07
C ILE A 41 11.73 -0.61 3.96
N GLU A 42 12.54 -1.08 4.89
CA GLU A 42 13.04 -2.44 4.97
C GLU A 42 12.65 -3.07 6.30
N GLY A 43 12.66 -4.39 6.39
CA GLY A 43 12.31 -5.14 7.59
C GLY A 43 11.45 -6.35 7.28
N ASP A 44 10.96 -7.01 8.32
CA ASP A 44 9.97 -8.08 8.19
C ASP A 44 8.62 -7.54 7.70
N ALA A 45 7.73 -8.42 7.30
CA ALA A 45 6.45 -8.03 6.72
C ALA A 45 5.55 -7.22 7.67
N TYR A 46 5.63 -7.46 8.99
CA TYR A 46 4.89 -6.69 9.98
C TYR A 46 5.41 -5.26 10.08
N THR A 47 6.73 -5.12 10.14
CA THR A 47 7.43 -3.82 10.14
C THR A 47 7.15 -3.05 8.84
N LEU A 48 7.24 -3.72 7.68
CA LEU A 48 6.94 -3.11 6.39
C LEU A 48 5.52 -2.52 6.35
N ILE A 49 4.51 -3.27 6.82
CA ILE A 49 3.13 -2.79 6.85
C ILE A 49 3.02 -1.55 7.75
N ARG A 50 3.46 -1.66 8.99
CA ARG A 50 3.33 -0.61 9.99
C ARG A 50 4.03 0.68 9.59
N GLU A 51 5.30 0.58 9.21
CA GLU A 51 6.12 1.74 8.86
C GLU A 51 5.66 2.38 7.55
N THR A 52 5.25 1.57 6.55
CA THR A 52 4.73 2.11 5.28
C THR A 52 3.43 2.88 5.50
N VAL A 53 2.48 2.32 6.25
CA VAL A 53 1.21 3.00 6.56
C VAL A 53 1.47 4.31 7.30
N SER A 54 2.33 4.29 8.33
CA SER A 54 2.69 5.46 9.11
C SER A 54 3.34 6.55 8.24
N LYS A 55 4.29 6.16 7.39
CA LYS A 55 5.02 7.10 6.54
C LYS A 55 4.18 7.69 5.42
N VAL A 56 3.35 6.87 4.76
CA VAL A 56 2.42 7.36 3.73
C VAL A 56 1.42 8.34 4.33
N ARG A 57 0.88 8.03 5.51
CA ARG A 57 -0.02 8.93 6.24
C ARG A 57 0.66 10.27 6.55
N GLU A 58 1.85 10.26 7.14
CA GLU A 58 2.64 11.45 7.46
C GLU A 58 2.83 12.35 6.23
N ILE A 59 3.26 11.76 5.10
CA ILE A 59 3.49 12.48 3.85
C ILE A 59 2.20 13.12 3.33
N VAL A 60 1.09 12.38 3.36
CA VAL A 60 -0.21 12.86 2.88
C VAL A 60 -0.75 13.97 3.77
N GLU A 61 -0.72 13.79 5.09
CA GLU A 61 -1.22 14.77 6.06
C GLU A 61 -0.35 16.05 6.11
N SER A 62 0.92 15.97 5.71
CA SER A 62 1.76 17.16 5.53
C SER A 62 1.40 18.01 4.31
N THR A 63 0.56 17.46 3.41
CA THR A 63 0.12 18.15 2.20
C THR A 63 -1.17 18.93 2.46
N ASN A 64 -1.10 20.24 2.34
CA ASN A 64 -2.27 21.10 2.47
C ASN A 64 -3.07 21.15 1.15
N VAL A 65 -4.38 21.14 1.27
CA VAL A 65 -5.32 21.42 0.16
C VAL A 65 -6.16 22.63 0.50
N VAL A 66 -6.47 23.43 -0.51
CA VAL A 66 -7.39 24.56 -0.36
C VAL A 66 -8.81 24.04 -0.60
N SER A 67 -9.64 24.11 0.43
CA SER A 67 -11.06 23.78 0.39
C SER A 67 -11.92 25.05 0.52
N GLN A 68 -13.23 24.93 0.38
CA GLN A 68 -14.16 26.06 0.66
C GLN A 68 -14.12 26.48 2.14
N ALA A 69 -13.71 25.59 3.05
CA ALA A 69 -13.55 25.87 4.47
C ALA A 69 -12.18 26.48 4.85
N GLY A 70 -11.27 26.59 3.89
CA GLY A 70 -9.91 27.11 4.08
C GLY A 70 -8.82 26.12 3.69
N ILE A 71 -7.66 26.24 4.33
CA ILE A 71 -6.52 25.35 4.12
C ILE A 71 -6.66 24.16 5.08
N GLU A 72 -6.78 22.95 4.55
CA GLU A 72 -6.92 21.72 5.32
C GLU A 72 -5.84 20.71 4.93
N ALA A 73 -5.43 19.88 5.89
CA ALA A 73 -4.55 18.75 5.60
C ALA A 73 -5.31 17.71 4.76
N LYS A 74 -4.65 17.19 3.72
CA LYS A 74 -5.21 16.10 2.92
C LYS A 74 -5.30 14.85 3.79
N LYS A 75 -6.42 14.14 3.70
CA LYS A 75 -6.66 12.93 4.49
C LYS A 75 -7.19 11.80 3.62
N TYR A 76 -6.73 10.60 3.92
CA TYR A 76 -7.32 9.33 3.45
C TYR A 76 -7.75 8.51 4.66
N PRO A 77 -8.80 7.69 4.56
CA PRO A 77 -9.17 6.79 5.64
C PRO A 77 -7.99 5.89 5.98
N ILE A 78 -7.60 5.86 7.25
CA ILE A 78 -6.47 5.02 7.69
C ILE A 78 -6.71 3.54 7.43
N VAL A 79 -7.96 3.10 7.53
CA VAL A 79 -8.37 1.73 7.23
C VAL A 79 -8.10 1.37 5.77
N THR A 80 -8.34 2.29 4.84
CA THR A 80 -8.07 2.09 3.41
C THR A 80 -6.58 1.98 3.14
N LEU A 81 -5.78 2.91 3.65
CA LEU A 81 -4.31 2.86 3.50
C LEU A 81 -3.75 1.57 4.08
N HIS A 82 -4.21 1.21 5.27
CA HIS A 82 -3.78 0.01 5.96
C HIS A 82 -4.11 -1.26 5.17
N GLU A 83 -5.35 -1.39 4.70
CA GLU A 83 -5.80 -2.57 3.96
C GLU A 83 -5.05 -2.73 2.63
N ILE A 84 -4.95 -1.65 1.82
CA ILE A 84 -4.32 -1.76 0.51
C ILE A 84 -2.81 -2.01 0.64
N ILE A 85 -2.12 -1.39 1.60
CA ILE A 85 -0.70 -1.62 1.85
C ILE A 85 -0.47 -3.05 2.38
N THR A 86 -1.31 -3.51 3.30
CA THR A 86 -1.26 -4.88 3.83
C THR A 86 -1.41 -5.89 2.70
N ASN A 87 -2.42 -5.72 1.84
CA ASN A 87 -2.63 -6.61 0.70
C ASN A 87 -1.47 -6.59 -0.27
N ALA A 88 -0.90 -5.42 -0.57
CA ALA A 88 0.27 -5.31 -1.44
C ALA A 88 1.47 -6.09 -0.90
N ILE A 89 1.68 -6.11 0.43
CA ILE A 89 2.79 -6.82 1.06
C ILE A 89 2.48 -8.32 1.21
N LEU A 90 1.28 -8.68 1.69
CA LEU A 90 0.96 -10.07 1.98
C LEU A 90 0.73 -10.92 0.72
N HIS A 91 0.26 -10.31 -0.36
CA HIS A 91 -0.10 -11.03 -1.59
C HIS A 91 0.87 -10.82 -2.75
N ARG A 92 1.98 -10.06 -2.56
CA ARG A 92 2.99 -9.92 -3.59
C ARG A 92 3.60 -11.26 -3.99
N ASP A 93 4.10 -11.33 -5.20
CA ASP A 93 4.92 -12.46 -5.65
C ASP A 93 6.39 -12.25 -5.22
N TYR A 94 6.82 -13.00 -4.19
CA TYR A 94 8.17 -12.91 -3.65
C TYR A 94 9.24 -13.57 -4.54
N SER A 95 8.85 -14.24 -5.63
CA SER A 95 9.79 -14.73 -6.65
C SER A 95 10.23 -13.62 -7.61
N ILE A 96 9.48 -12.53 -7.68
CA ILE A 96 9.79 -11.39 -8.53
C ILE A 96 10.69 -10.43 -7.76
N LEU A 97 11.91 -10.22 -8.29
CA LEU A 97 12.93 -9.35 -7.71
C LEU A 97 12.64 -7.86 -8.02
N ARG A 98 11.59 -7.33 -7.43
CA ARG A 98 11.20 -5.92 -7.59
C ARG A 98 10.47 -5.45 -6.33
N ASP A 99 10.83 -4.26 -5.81
CA ASP A 99 10.19 -3.67 -4.65
C ASP A 99 8.73 -3.30 -4.92
N ILE A 100 7.92 -3.30 -3.86
CA ILE A 100 6.61 -2.64 -3.88
C ILE A 100 6.86 -1.14 -4.03
N GLN A 101 6.07 -0.48 -4.88
CA GLN A 101 6.16 0.96 -5.07
C GLN A 101 4.90 1.65 -4.58
N VAL A 102 5.08 2.66 -3.74
CA VAL A 102 4.03 3.59 -3.33
C VAL A 102 4.35 4.94 -3.93
N ARG A 103 3.58 5.36 -4.92
CA ARG A 103 3.72 6.65 -5.61
C ARG A 103 2.65 7.61 -5.11
N ILE A 104 3.05 8.71 -4.53
CA ILE A 104 2.18 9.75 -4.01
C ILE A 104 2.23 10.95 -4.94
N PHE A 105 1.14 11.23 -5.61
CA PHE A 105 0.95 12.38 -6.50
C PHE A 105 0.14 13.49 -5.79
N THR A 106 0.02 14.63 -6.42
CA THR A 106 -0.77 15.73 -5.86
C THR A 106 -2.25 15.40 -5.72
N ASN A 107 -2.79 14.51 -6.55
CA ASN A 107 -4.22 14.16 -6.60
C ASN A 107 -4.55 12.70 -6.26
N ARG A 108 -3.57 11.80 -6.12
CA ARG A 108 -3.78 10.36 -5.91
C ARG A 108 -2.60 9.67 -5.24
N ILE A 109 -2.84 8.45 -4.78
CA ILE A 109 -1.81 7.50 -4.34
C ILE A 109 -1.93 6.26 -5.22
N GLU A 110 -0.82 5.77 -5.73
CA GLU A 110 -0.72 4.51 -6.49
C GLU A 110 0.14 3.53 -5.71
N ILE A 111 -0.35 2.30 -5.57
CA ILE A 111 0.39 1.21 -4.91
C ILE A 111 0.52 0.08 -5.91
N GLU A 112 1.76 -0.21 -6.29
CA GLU A 112 2.11 -1.27 -7.22
C GLU A 112 2.81 -2.40 -6.48
N SER A 113 2.24 -3.61 -6.57
CA SER A 113 2.81 -4.82 -5.98
C SER A 113 3.22 -5.79 -7.09
N PRO A 114 4.44 -6.36 -7.04
CA PRO A 114 4.89 -7.32 -8.04
C PRO A 114 4.05 -8.60 -8.05
N GLY A 115 3.64 -9.03 -9.24
CA GLY A 115 2.87 -10.25 -9.48
C GLY A 115 1.45 -9.98 -9.95
N LEU A 116 0.89 -10.95 -10.66
CA LEU A 116 -0.51 -10.94 -11.10
C LEU A 116 -1.43 -11.33 -9.93
N LEU A 117 -2.74 -11.20 -10.10
CA LEU A 117 -3.70 -11.72 -9.14
C LEU A 117 -3.52 -13.24 -8.98
N PRO A 118 -3.59 -13.76 -7.75
CA PRO A 118 -3.30 -15.16 -7.50
C PRO A 118 -4.49 -16.08 -7.83
N GLY A 119 -4.20 -17.28 -8.37
CA GLY A 119 -5.19 -18.34 -8.56
C GLY A 119 -6.31 -17.95 -9.51
N HIS A 120 -7.54 -18.03 -9.01
CA HIS A 120 -8.78 -17.72 -9.75
C HIS A 120 -9.28 -16.29 -9.52
N ILE A 121 -8.53 -15.48 -8.80
CA ILE A 121 -8.91 -14.09 -8.53
C ILE A 121 -8.78 -13.25 -9.80
N THR A 122 -9.82 -12.49 -10.07
CA THR A 122 -9.92 -11.53 -11.18
C THR A 122 -10.34 -10.16 -10.65
N LEU A 123 -10.27 -9.12 -11.46
CA LEU A 123 -10.76 -7.79 -11.07
C LEU A 123 -12.27 -7.79 -10.78
N ASP A 124 -13.03 -8.70 -11.41
CA ASP A 124 -14.49 -8.77 -11.23
C ASP A 124 -14.88 -9.47 -9.93
N ASN A 125 -14.06 -10.41 -9.45
CA ASN A 125 -14.40 -11.19 -8.25
C ASN A 125 -13.57 -10.86 -7.01
N ILE A 126 -12.57 -9.99 -7.09
CA ILE A 126 -11.63 -9.68 -5.99
C ILE A 126 -12.31 -9.16 -4.70
N LEU A 127 -13.51 -8.60 -4.82
CA LEU A 127 -14.29 -8.13 -3.66
C LEU A 127 -15.09 -9.24 -2.97
N TYR A 128 -15.24 -10.40 -3.60
CA TYR A 128 -16.09 -11.50 -3.14
C TYR A 128 -15.31 -12.78 -2.88
N GLU A 129 -14.17 -12.94 -3.55
CA GLU A 129 -13.35 -14.14 -3.46
C GLU A 129 -12.13 -13.90 -2.56
N GLN A 130 -11.71 -14.99 -1.92
CA GLN A 130 -10.57 -14.97 -1.02
C GLN A 130 -9.52 -15.95 -1.49
N PHE A 131 -8.32 -15.45 -1.65
CA PHE A 131 -7.16 -16.28 -1.96
C PHE A 131 -5.89 -15.66 -1.38
N SER A 132 -5.08 -16.45 -0.72
CA SER A 132 -3.78 -16.00 -0.24
C SER A 132 -2.66 -16.61 -1.06
N ARG A 133 -1.87 -15.80 -1.73
CA ARG A 133 -0.63 -16.25 -2.40
C ARG A 133 0.39 -16.79 -1.40
N ASN A 134 0.48 -16.16 -0.23
CA ASN A 134 1.45 -16.45 0.80
C ASN A 134 0.79 -16.89 2.12
N PRO A 135 0.09 -18.05 2.17
CA PRO A 135 -0.73 -18.43 3.32
C PRO A 135 0.08 -18.61 4.61
N LYS A 136 1.34 -19.02 4.52
CA LYS A 136 2.24 -19.12 5.68
C LYS A 136 2.56 -17.76 6.28
N LEU A 137 2.76 -16.74 5.43
CA LEU A 137 3.02 -15.37 5.85
C LEU A 137 1.79 -14.77 6.54
N VAL A 138 0.62 -14.89 5.92
CA VAL A 138 -0.66 -14.44 6.48
C VAL A 138 -0.92 -15.08 7.86
N ARG A 139 -0.74 -16.40 7.97
CA ARG A 139 -0.90 -17.13 9.24
C ARG A 139 0.06 -16.68 10.33
N LEU A 140 1.29 -16.29 9.99
CA LEU A 140 2.27 -15.82 10.97
C LEU A 140 1.94 -14.42 11.45
N ILE A 141 1.61 -13.53 10.55
CA ILE A 141 1.25 -12.15 10.88
C ILE A 141 -0.01 -12.09 11.74
N SER A 142 -0.98 -13.00 11.53
CA SER A 142 -2.19 -13.05 12.35
C SER A 142 -1.94 -13.42 13.83
N LYS A 143 -0.73 -13.90 14.17
CA LYS A 143 -0.34 -14.22 15.56
C LYS A 143 0.28 -13.06 16.32
N PHE A 144 0.57 -11.94 15.67
CA PHE A 144 1.08 -10.75 16.34
C PHE A 144 0.01 -10.13 17.25
N PRO A 145 0.39 -9.41 18.33
CA PRO A 145 -0.56 -8.83 19.27
C PRO A 145 -1.56 -7.86 18.66
N SER A 146 -1.18 -7.21 17.56
CA SER A 146 -2.03 -6.34 16.76
C SER A 146 -1.90 -6.71 15.29
N PRO A 147 -2.53 -7.82 14.86
CA PRO A 147 -2.38 -8.30 13.51
C PRO A 147 -2.97 -7.29 12.51
N PRO A 148 -2.26 -7.00 11.41
CA PRO A 148 -2.73 -6.07 10.41
C PRO A 148 -3.91 -6.61 9.57
N ASN A 149 -4.15 -7.91 9.61
CA ASN A 149 -5.21 -8.60 8.87
C ASN A 149 -6.29 -9.15 9.82
N LYS A 150 -6.92 -8.28 10.61
CA LYS A 150 -7.93 -8.69 11.62
C LYS A 150 -9.20 -9.30 11.04
N ASP A 151 -9.61 -8.83 9.86
CA ASP A 151 -10.89 -9.22 9.26
C ASP A 151 -10.63 -10.03 7.98
N VAL A 152 -10.91 -11.32 8.07
CA VAL A 152 -10.75 -12.24 6.93
C VAL A 152 -11.86 -11.98 5.92
N GLY A 153 -11.50 -11.39 4.78
CA GLY A 153 -12.36 -11.33 3.60
C GLY A 153 -13.24 -10.10 3.40
N GLU A 154 -13.28 -9.17 4.34
CA GLU A 154 -14.06 -7.94 4.19
C GLU A 154 -13.20 -6.68 3.99
N GLY A 155 -11.87 -6.83 4.03
CA GLY A 155 -10.93 -5.72 4.06
C GLY A 155 -11.08 -4.74 2.90
N LEU A 156 -11.13 -5.21 1.66
CA LEU A 156 -11.31 -4.33 0.49
C LEU A 156 -12.69 -3.67 0.46
N ASN A 157 -13.76 -4.37 0.85
CA ASN A 157 -15.09 -3.80 0.93
C ASN A 157 -15.15 -2.69 1.98
N THR A 158 -14.56 -2.92 3.15
CA THR A 158 -14.44 -1.92 4.22
C THR A 158 -13.60 -0.71 3.77
N ALA A 159 -12.48 -0.96 3.07
CA ALA A 159 -11.65 0.11 2.52
C ALA A 159 -12.41 0.96 1.50
N PHE A 160 -13.21 0.33 0.62
CA PHE A 160 -14.01 1.04 -0.38
C PHE A 160 -15.15 1.85 0.26
N ALA A 161 -15.82 1.29 1.26
CA ALA A 161 -16.86 1.98 2.01
C ALA A 161 -16.30 3.22 2.73
N ALA A 162 -15.16 3.10 3.40
CA ALA A 162 -14.52 4.20 4.10
C ALA A 162 -14.11 5.36 3.16
N MET A 163 -13.69 5.07 1.93
CA MET A 163 -13.43 6.10 0.93
C MET A 163 -14.69 6.88 0.57
N LEU A 164 -15.81 6.17 0.38
CA LEU A 164 -17.11 6.82 0.05
C LEU A 164 -17.63 7.65 1.21
N GLU A 165 -17.51 7.20 2.46
CA GLU A 165 -17.87 7.96 3.65
C GLU A 165 -17.13 9.31 3.74
N MET A 166 -15.88 9.34 3.30
CA MET A 166 -15.10 10.58 3.21
C MET A 166 -15.32 11.35 1.88
N GLN A 167 -16.30 10.97 1.07
CA GLN A 167 -16.59 11.55 -0.25
C GLN A 167 -15.41 11.50 -1.22
N LEU A 168 -14.56 10.48 -1.08
CA LEU A 168 -13.43 10.21 -1.96
C LEU A 168 -13.82 9.17 -3.02
N GLN A 169 -13.07 9.15 -4.12
CA GLN A 169 -13.25 8.14 -5.17
C GLN A 169 -12.88 6.75 -4.65
N LYS A 170 -13.63 5.74 -5.08
CA LYS A 170 -13.28 4.34 -4.80
C LYS A 170 -11.90 4.00 -5.36
N PRO A 171 -11.12 3.15 -4.67
CA PRO A 171 -9.89 2.64 -5.21
C PRO A 171 -10.10 1.96 -6.56
N GLN A 172 -9.20 2.20 -7.49
CA GLN A 172 -9.20 1.55 -8.80
C GLN A 172 -8.13 0.48 -8.82
N LEU A 173 -8.47 -0.70 -9.31
CA LEU A 173 -7.58 -1.84 -9.40
C LEU A 173 -7.21 -2.09 -10.85
N HIS A 174 -5.91 -2.25 -11.13
CA HIS A 174 -5.39 -2.47 -12.46
C HIS A 174 -4.41 -3.65 -12.46
N LEU A 175 -4.41 -4.44 -13.53
CA LEU A 175 -3.36 -5.42 -13.82
C LEU A 175 -2.34 -4.76 -14.75
N GLN A 176 -1.06 -4.92 -14.43
CA GLN A 176 0.06 -4.48 -15.27
C GLN A 176 0.81 -5.68 -15.82
#